data_3a1c54858b3e2c843f460c1de1067d3b
#
_entry.id   3a1c54858b3e2c843f460c1de1067d3b
#
_cell.length_a   1.000
_cell.length_b   1.000
_cell.length_c   1.000
_cell.angle_alpha   90.00
_cell.angle_beta   90.00
_cell.angle_gamma   90.00
#
_symmetry.space_group_name_H-M   'P 1'
#
loop_
_entity.id
_entity.type
_entity.pdbx_description
1 polymer ?
#
loop_
_entity_poly.entity_id
_entity_poly.type
_entity_poly.pdbx_seq_one_letter_code
_entity_poly.pdbx_strand_id
1 'polypeptide(L)'
;LSVDIDLDFTVDCDRESMLSIRQEVNNEILRYMESDGYHLAPGSKTPHTLDSWVFHYTNAAGNNDGIKIEINYSDRCHILPAIETHVSIPFLSDVKVRSLSPVELFATKINALIGRSAARDIYDVYNMVKHQLFVSDEEKTSLRKATVFYLTVGSSRKDNATPTEYTDFPQIDKIRFPQIRSQLLPVLRRSEHFDFEKAKTEVKDFLSKLLVLTESEKEYVREFNDKKYIPELLFEDKEMVNRIKFHPMA
;
A
#
# COMPACT_ATOMS: atom_id res chain seq x y z
N LEU A 1 2.39 -7.87 5.56
CA LEU A 1 3.14 -9.03 5.07
C LEU A 1 3.24 -8.97 3.55
N SER A 2 4.43 -8.72 3.00
CA SER A 2 4.67 -8.81 1.56
C SER A 2 5.52 -10.04 1.26
N VAL A 3 5.25 -10.67 0.12
CA VAL A 3 6.05 -11.75 -0.47
C VAL A 3 6.62 -11.31 -1.82
N ASP A 4 6.24 -10.10 -2.24
CA ASP A 4 6.64 -9.47 -3.48
C ASP A 4 7.49 -8.22 -3.15
N ILE A 5 8.26 -7.73 -4.09
CA ILE A 5 8.97 -6.44 -4.01
C ILE A 5 8.06 -5.40 -4.66
N ASP A 6 7.41 -4.58 -3.83
CA ASP A 6 6.53 -3.50 -4.28
C ASP A 6 7.30 -2.18 -4.24
N LEU A 7 7.39 -1.52 -5.38
CA LEU A 7 8.10 -0.25 -5.58
C LEU A 7 7.15 0.81 -6.14
N ASP A 8 7.31 2.04 -5.70
CA ASP A 8 6.62 3.20 -6.25
C ASP A 8 7.61 4.09 -7.00
N PHE A 9 7.20 4.54 -8.18
CA PHE A 9 7.92 5.56 -8.94
C PHE A 9 7.68 6.93 -8.28
N THR A 10 8.74 7.60 -7.83
CA THR A 10 8.63 8.83 -7.02
C THR A 10 9.23 10.07 -7.68
N VAL A 11 9.58 10.00 -8.96
CA VAL A 11 10.14 11.16 -9.67
C VAL A 11 9.01 12.06 -10.14
N ASP A 12 9.05 13.34 -9.73
CA ASP A 12 8.13 14.35 -10.23
C ASP A 12 8.57 14.80 -11.63
N CYS A 13 7.85 14.32 -12.64
CA CYS A 13 8.14 14.61 -14.05
C CYS A 13 6.88 14.43 -14.90
N ASP A 14 6.93 14.96 -16.12
CA ASP A 14 5.90 14.73 -17.12
C ASP A 14 5.85 13.26 -17.59
N ARG A 15 4.83 12.93 -18.38
CA ARG A 15 4.60 11.57 -18.86
C ARG A 15 5.74 11.08 -19.78
N GLU A 16 6.28 11.92 -20.62
CA GLU A 16 7.32 11.55 -21.61
C GLU A 16 8.62 11.23 -20.89
N SER A 17 9.03 12.09 -19.97
CA SER A 17 10.18 11.87 -19.10
C SER A 17 10.01 10.61 -18.24
N MET A 18 8.81 10.39 -17.67
CA MET A 18 8.51 9.18 -16.91
C MET A 18 8.67 7.91 -17.76
N LEU A 19 8.19 7.91 -19.01
CA LEU A 19 8.31 6.76 -19.89
C LEU A 19 9.78 6.48 -20.27
N SER A 20 10.59 7.52 -20.47
CA SER A 20 12.03 7.38 -20.72
C SER A 20 12.75 6.76 -19.52
N ILE A 21 12.53 7.33 -18.32
CA ILE A 21 13.12 6.80 -17.07
C ILE A 21 12.65 5.36 -16.82
N ARG A 22 11.36 5.08 -17.03
CA ARG A 22 10.80 3.72 -16.90
C ARG A 22 11.55 2.73 -17.79
N GLN A 23 11.82 3.08 -19.04
CA GLN A 23 12.55 2.21 -19.96
C GLN A 23 13.98 1.94 -19.48
N GLU A 24 14.68 2.96 -19.00
CA GLU A 24 16.03 2.83 -18.47
C GLU A 24 16.06 1.93 -17.22
N VAL A 25 15.18 2.20 -16.23
CA VAL A 25 15.06 1.42 -15.01
C VAL A 25 14.71 -0.05 -15.30
N ASN A 26 13.78 -0.27 -16.24
CA ASN A 26 13.38 -1.60 -16.65
C ASN A 26 14.56 -2.39 -17.24
N ASN A 27 15.33 -1.77 -18.12
CA ASN A 27 16.51 -2.40 -18.71
C ASN A 27 17.58 -2.73 -17.66
N GLU A 28 17.79 -1.84 -16.69
CA GLU A 28 18.74 -2.07 -15.59
C GLU A 28 18.31 -3.23 -14.70
N ILE A 29 17.03 -3.27 -14.29
CA ILE A 29 16.50 -4.35 -13.44
C ILE A 29 16.59 -5.70 -14.17
N LEU A 30 16.17 -5.75 -15.43
CA LEU A 30 16.24 -6.98 -16.22
C LEU A 30 17.67 -7.49 -16.35
N ARG A 31 18.61 -6.59 -16.71
CA ARG A 31 20.02 -6.93 -16.83
C ARG A 31 20.61 -7.41 -15.50
N TYR A 32 20.30 -6.75 -14.38
CA TYR A 32 20.77 -7.13 -13.06
C TYR A 32 20.24 -8.53 -12.67
N MET A 33 18.93 -8.73 -12.80
CA MET A 33 18.31 -10.02 -12.44
C MET A 33 18.86 -11.17 -13.27
N GLU A 34 19.01 -10.99 -14.59
CA GLU A 34 19.59 -12.00 -15.47
C GLU A 34 21.05 -12.32 -15.12
N SER A 35 21.86 -11.29 -14.80
CA SER A 35 23.26 -11.49 -14.42
C SER A 35 23.42 -12.27 -13.12
N ASP A 36 22.40 -12.23 -12.26
CA ASP A 36 22.38 -12.92 -10.96
C ASP A 36 21.66 -14.28 -11.01
N GLY A 37 21.36 -14.76 -12.22
CA GLY A 37 20.79 -16.10 -12.46
C GLY A 37 19.27 -16.20 -12.35
N TYR A 38 18.56 -15.06 -12.35
CA TYR A 38 17.11 -15.04 -12.40
C TYR A 38 16.63 -15.00 -13.86
N HIS A 39 15.52 -15.63 -14.16
CA HIS A 39 14.95 -15.70 -15.50
C HIS A 39 13.53 -15.13 -15.55
N LEU A 40 13.30 -14.18 -16.44
CA LEU A 40 11.99 -13.56 -16.60
C LEU A 40 10.93 -14.59 -17.04
N ALA A 41 9.85 -14.69 -16.27
CA ALA A 41 8.75 -15.59 -16.57
C ALA A 41 7.84 -15.05 -17.70
N PRO A 42 7.25 -15.91 -18.54
CA PRO A 42 6.35 -15.49 -19.63
C PRO A 42 5.07 -14.77 -19.16
N GLY A 43 4.71 -14.86 -17.88
CA GLY A 43 3.54 -14.21 -17.27
C GLY A 43 3.74 -12.74 -16.87
N SER A 44 4.94 -12.20 -17.08
CA SER A 44 5.24 -10.79 -16.75
C SER A 44 4.43 -9.82 -17.61
N LYS A 45 3.94 -8.72 -17.01
CA LYS A 45 3.06 -7.73 -17.63
C LYS A 45 3.56 -6.32 -17.37
N THR A 46 3.45 -5.46 -18.36
CA THR A 46 3.86 -4.04 -18.29
C THR A 46 2.74 -3.10 -18.80
N PRO A 47 1.56 -3.08 -18.13
CA PRO A 47 0.51 -2.14 -18.49
C PRO A 47 0.93 -0.70 -18.22
N HIS A 48 0.10 0.28 -18.63
CA HIS A 48 0.48 1.70 -18.57
C HIS A 48 0.89 2.20 -17.19
N THR A 49 0.32 1.65 -16.12
CA THR A 49 0.47 2.16 -14.75
C THR A 49 1.26 1.26 -13.83
N LEU A 50 1.68 0.09 -14.31
CA LEU A 50 2.31 -0.92 -13.47
C LEU A 50 3.27 -1.77 -14.30
N ASP A 51 4.49 -1.98 -13.82
CA ASP A 51 5.32 -3.10 -14.26
C ASP A 51 5.20 -4.21 -13.22
N SER A 52 4.90 -5.42 -13.69
CA SER A 52 4.75 -6.59 -12.83
C SER A 52 5.52 -7.74 -13.46
N TRP A 53 6.68 -8.02 -12.91
CA TRP A 53 7.59 -9.05 -13.38
C TRP A 53 7.65 -10.19 -12.39
N VAL A 54 7.68 -11.39 -12.91
CA VAL A 54 7.96 -12.60 -12.14
C VAL A 54 9.28 -13.16 -12.66
N PHE A 55 10.23 -13.35 -11.76
CA PHE A 55 11.52 -13.97 -12.07
C PHE A 55 11.61 -15.33 -11.42
N HIS A 56 11.94 -16.35 -12.19
CA HIS A 56 12.21 -17.69 -11.70
C HIS A 56 13.68 -17.85 -11.35
N TYR A 57 13.96 -18.62 -10.32
CA TYR A 57 15.31 -18.99 -9.90
C TYR A 57 15.31 -20.36 -9.22
N THR A 58 16.48 -20.98 -9.11
CA THR A 58 16.64 -22.21 -8.33
C THR A 58 17.06 -21.83 -6.91
N ASN A 59 16.24 -22.18 -5.93
CA ASN A 59 16.53 -21.89 -4.52
C ASN A 59 17.61 -22.83 -3.96
N ALA A 60 18.09 -22.55 -2.73
CA ALA A 60 19.15 -23.33 -2.06
C ALA A 60 18.80 -24.82 -1.86
N ALA A 61 17.53 -25.21 -1.91
CA ALA A 61 17.09 -26.60 -1.85
C ALA A 61 17.01 -27.27 -3.22
N GLY A 62 17.38 -26.55 -4.31
CA GLY A 62 17.33 -27.06 -5.68
C GLY A 62 15.93 -27.00 -6.33
N ASN A 63 14.96 -26.39 -5.68
CA ASN A 63 13.61 -26.23 -6.23
C ASN A 63 13.51 -24.95 -7.07
N ASN A 64 12.66 -25.02 -8.11
CA ASN A 64 12.28 -23.81 -8.84
C ASN A 64 11.36 -22.95 -7.97
N ASP A 65 11.71 -21.68 -7.84
CA ASP A 65 11.00 -20.69 -7.02
C ASP A 65 10.85 -19.39 -7.83
N GLY A 66 10.11 -18.41 -7.30
CA GLY A 66 9.87 -17.17 -8.01
C GLY A 66 9.86 -15.96 -7.08
N ILE A 67 10.37 -14.84 -7.59
CA ILE A 67 10.24 -13.54 -6.97
C ILE A 67 9.46 -12.62 -7.90
N LYS A 68 8.52 -11.86 -7.35
CA LYS A 68 7.74 -10.88 -8.08
C LYS A 68 8.24 -9.48 -7.73
N ILE A 69 8.43 -8.66 -8.76
CA ILE A 69 8.76 -7.23 -8.62
C ILE A 69 7.64 -6.44 -9.30
N GLU A 70 7.03 -5.53 -8.56
CA GLU A 70 6.02 -4.60 -9.08
C GLU A 70 6.50 -3.16 -8.93
N ILE A 71 6.36 -2.36 -9.99
CA ILE A 71 6.63 -0.92 -9.95
C ILE A 71 5.37 -0.18 -10.34
N ASN A 72 4.85 0.61 -9.40
CA ASN A 72 3.65 1.41 -9.58
C ASN A 72 4.00 2.81 -10.09
N TYR A 73 3.40 3.21 -11.20
CA TYR A 73 3.57 4.54 -11.81
C TYR A 73 2.34 5.45 -11.63
N SER A 74 1.25 4.95 -11.04
CA SER A 74 0.06 5.75 -10.76
C SER A 74 0.09 6.44 -9.40
N ASP A 75 0.67 5.80 -8.39
CA ASP A 75 0.73 6.35 -7.04
C ASP A 75 2.11 7.00 -6.78
N ARG A 76 2.56 7.82 -7.74
CA ARG A 76 3.87 8.47 -7.70
C ARG A 76 3.93 9.73 -6.84
N CYS A 77 2.79 10.22 -6.39
CA CYS A 77 2.69 11.35 -5.45
C CYS A 77 2.37 10.84 -4.07
N HIS A 78 3.23 11.15 -3.10
CA HIS A 78 3.09 10.73 -1.72
C HIS A 78 2.87 11.94 -0.81
N ILE A 79 2.05 11.78 0.24
CA ILE A 79 1.75 12.83 1.22
C ILE A 79 3.02 13.24 1.97
N LEU A 80 3.79 12.22 2.40
CA LEU A 80 4.99 12.39 3.21
C LEU A 80 6.26 12.04 2.40
N PRO A 81 7.42 12.62 2.77
CA PRO A 81 8.68 12.20 2.17
C PRO A 81 8.97 10.73 2.48
N ALA A 82 9.58 10.03 1.53
CA ALA A 82 10.13 8.71 1.80
C ALA A 82 11.19 8.78 2.90
N ILE A 83 11.23 7.77 3.75
CA ILE A 83 12.21 7.65 4.84
C ILE A 83 13.27 6.60 4.51
N GLU A 84 14.48 6.80 5.01
CA GLU A 84 15.48 5.74 5.03
C GLU A 84 15.30 4.89 6.29
N THR A 85 15.22 3.58 6.11
CA THR A 85 15.14 2.62 7.23
C THR A 85 16.14 1.49 7.04
N HIS A 86 16.64 0.95 8.14
CA HIS A 86 17.51 -0.22 8.11
C HIS A 86 16.68 -1.50 7.92
N VAL A 87 17.24 -2.42 7.16
CA VAL A 87 16.62 -3.75 7.01
C VAL A 87 16.71 -4.49 8.34
N SER A 88 15.57 -4.95 8.88
CA SER A 88 15.48 -5.64 10.17
C SER A 88 15.88 -7.12 10.10
N ILE A 89 16.90 -7.45 9.30
CA ILE A 89 17.47 -8.80 9.18
C ILE A 89 18.91 -8.74 9.70
N PRO A 90 19.31 -9.55 10.69
CA PRO A 90 20.60 -9.39 11.38
C PRO A 90 21.83 -9.35 10.47
N PHE A 91 21.83 -10.14 9.38
CA PHE A 91 22.96 -10.16 8.42
C PHE A 91 22.86 -9.09 7.32
N LEU A 92 21.81 -8.28 7.32
CA LEU A 92 21.59 -7.14 6.41
C LEU A 92 21.36 -5.83 7.17
N SER A 93 21.77 -5.76 8.44
CA SER A 93 21.52 -4.59 9.30
C SER A 93 22.14 -3.30 8.77
N ASP A 94 23.21 -3.39 7.98
CA ASP A 94 23.88 -2.23 7.38
C ASP A 94 23.20 -1.75 6.08
N VAL A 95 22.25 -2.52 5.55
CA VAL A 95 21.50 -2.16 4.35
C VAL A 95 20.39 -1.19 4.72
N LYS A 96 20.38 -0.05 4.06
CA LYS A 96 19.30 0.93 4.14
C LYS A 96 18.43 0.84 2.91
N VAL A 97 17.13 0.96 3.12
CA VAL A 97 16.13 1.04 2.05
C VAL A 97 15.30 2.31 2.21
N ARG A 98 14.89 2.90 1.09
CA ARG A 98 13.88 3.97 1.09
C ARG A 98 12.51 3.31 1.12
N SER A 99 11.67 3.75 2.05
CA SER A 99 10.30 3.25 2.17
C SER A 99 9.33 4.40 2.43
N LEU A 100 8.04 4.11 2.26
CA LEU A 100 7.00 5.02 2.73
C LEU A 100 7.11 5.23 4.24
N SER A 101 6.68 6.40 4.71
CA SER A 101 6.52 6.62 6.15
C SER A 101 5.52 5.60 6.74
N PRO A 102 5.61 5.23 8.02
CA PRO A 102 4.65 4.30 8.63
C PRO A 102 3.19 4.75 8.49
N VAL A 103 2.93 6.06 8.62
CA VAL A 103 1.58 6.63 8.44
C VAL A 103 1.05 6.33 7.03
N GLU A 104 1.84 6.59 6.02
CA GLU A 104 1.45 6.41 4.63
C GLU A 104 1.33 4.94 4.25
N LEU A 105 2.31 4.13 4.68
CA LEU A 105 2.29 2.68 4.48
C LEU A 105 1.01 2.04 5.06
N PHE A 106 0.62 2.41 6.28
CA PHE A 106 -0.57 1.83 6.89
C PHE A 106 -1.86 2.44 6.36
N ALA A 107 -1.86 3.69 5.92
CA ALA A 107 -3.00 4.29 5.22
C ALA A 107 -3.31 3.53 3.91
N THR A 108 -2.28 3.18 3.11
CA THR A 108 -2.47 2.38 1.89
C THR A 108 -2.93 0.96 2.19
N LYS A 109 -2.45 0.34 3.29
CA LYS A 109 -2.92 -0.99 3.73
C LYS A 109 -4.36 -0.98 4.22
N ILE A 110 -4.79 0.06 4.93
CA ILE A 110 -6.19 0.26 5.33
C ILE A 110 -7.06 0.47 4.08
N ASN A 111 -6.62 1.29 3.13
CA ASN A 111 -7.31 1.46 1.86
C ASN A 111 -7.48 0.11 1.11
N ALA A 112 -6.43 -0.69 1.04
CA ALA A 112 -6.48 -2.02 0.44
C ALA A 112 -7.49 -2.94 1.15
N LEU A 113 -7.48 -2.97 2.49
CA LEU A 113 -8.40 -3.78 3.29
C LEU A 113 -9.87 -3.37 3.09
N ILE A 114 -10.16 -2.06 3.05
CA ILE A 114 -11.52 -1.54 2.81
C ILE A 114 -11.94 -1.76 1.35
N GLY A 115 -11.02 -1.71 0.40
CA GLY A 115 -11.30 -1.85 -1.02
C GLY A 115 -11.42 -3.28 -1.53
N ARG A 116 -10.78 -4.24 -0.87
CA ARG A 116 -10.75 -5.66 -1.30
C ARG A 116 -10.77 -6.61 -0.11
N SER A 117 -11.20 -7.86 -0.35
CA SER A 117 -11.35 -8.88 0.70
C SER A 117 -10.13 -9.83 0.72
N ALA A 118 -8.93 -9.30 0.99
CA ALA A 118 -7.71 -10.10 0.98
C ALA A 118 -7.24 -10.48 2.40
N ALA A 119 -6.88 -11.74 2.57
CA ALA A 119 -6.48 -12.30 3.87
C ALA A 119 -5.23 -11.66 4.46
N ARG A 120 -4.28 -11.23 3.62
CA ARG A 120 -3.05 -10.57 4.07
C ARG A 120 -3.29 -9.14 4.55
N ASP A 121 -4.27 -8.43 3.97
CA ASP A 121 -4.55 -7.04 4.35
C ASP A 121 -5.10 -6.96 5.80
N ILE A 122 -5.99 -7.87 6.20
CA ILE A 122 -6.47 -7.89 7.58
C ILE A 122 -5.37 -8.27 8.57
N TYR A 123 -4.45 -9.16 8.21
CA TYR A 123 -3.29 -9.51 9.02
C TYR A 123 -2.39 -8.29 9.27
N ASP A 124 -2.09 -7.51 8.23
CA ASP A 124 -1.24 -6.32 8.34
C ASP A 124 -1.87 -5.26 9.25
N VAL A 125 -3.15 -4.94 9.02
CA VAL A 125 -3.86 -3.95 9.85
C VAL A 125 -4.04 -4.47 11.29
N TYR A 126 -4.31 -5.76 11.49
CA TYR A 126 -4.38 -6.35 12.82
C TYR A 126 -3.07 -6.23 13.59
N ASN A 127 -1.93 -6.50 12.95
CA ASN A 127 -0.64 -6.33 13.60
C ASN A 127 -0.33 -4.87 13.95
N MET A 128 -0.71 -3.93 13.10
CA MET A 128 -0.62 -2.50 13.41
C MET A 128 -1.39 -2.17 14.70
N VAL A 129 -2.62 -2.67 14.83
CA VAL A 129 -3.47 -2.46 16.01
C VAL A 129 -2.87 -3.17 17.23
N LYS A 130 -2.54 -4.45 17.10
CA LYS A 130 -1.98 -5.29 18.17
C LYS A 130 -0.69 -4.74 18.75
N HIS A 131 0.19 -4.19 17.90
CA HIS A 131 1.47 -3.61 18.32
C HIS A 131 1.39 -2.12 18.64
N GLN A 132 0.18 -1.53 18.62
CA GLN A 132 -0.07 -0.14 18.99
C GLN A 132 0.86 0.85 18.26
N LEU A 133 0.98 0.71 16.93
CA LEU A 133 1.92 1.54 16.15
C LEU A 133 1.51 3.02 16.09
N PHE A 134 0.24 3.35 16.36
CA PHE A 134 -0.30 4.70 16.40
C PHE A 134 -1.09 4.88 17.68
N VAL A 135 -0.50 5.55 18.67
CA VAL A 135 -1.07 5.67 20.03
C VAL A 135 -1.62 7.06 20.29
N SER A 136 -0.86 8.09 19.94
CA SER A 136 -1.26 9.47 20.20
C SER A 136 -2.41 9.93 19.30
N ASP A 137 -3.12 10.97 19.72
CA ASP A 137 -4.21 11.53 18.92
C ASP A 137 -3.69 12.20 17.65
N GLU A 138 -2.47 12.75 17.67
CA GLU A 138 -1.80 13.33 16.49
C GLU A 138 -1.46 12.25 15.48
N GLU A 139 -0.89 11.11 15.93
CA GLU A 139 -0.58 9.98 15.04
C GLU A 139 -1.84 9.40 14.41
N LYS A 140 -2.90 9.21 15.19
CA LYS A 140 -4.20 8.73 14.70
C LYS A 140 -4.84 9.72 13.72
N THR A 141 -4.73 11.02 13.99
CA THR A 141 -5.23 12.07 13.09
C THR A 141 -4.47 12.04 11.77
N SER A 142 -3.15 11.92 11.81
CA SER A 142 -2.30 11.81 10.63
C SER A 142 -2.64 10.55 9.82
N LEU A 143 -2.79 9.40 10.48
CA LEU A 143 -3.20 8.14 9.85
C LEU A 143 -4.60 8.24 9.23
N ARG A 144 -5.57 8.87 9.93
CA ARG A 144 -6.92 9.08 9.41
C ARG A 144 -6.92 9.93 8.15
N LYS A 145 -6.27 11.10 8.18
CA LYS A 145 -6.19 12.01 7.02
C LYS A 145 -5.52 11.33 5.82
N ALA A 146 -4.41 10.62 6.04
CA ALA A 146 -3.76 9.85 5.00
C ALA A 146 -4.66 8.71 4.46
N THR A 147 -5.38 8.02 5.34
CA THR A 147 -6.34 6.98 4.93
C THR A 147 -7.48 7.56 4.08
N VAL A 148 -8.06 8.69 4.49
CA VAL A 148 -9.13 9.38 3.73
C VAL A 148 -8.62 9.77 2.34
N PHE A 149 -7.40 10.30 2.24
CA PHE A 149 -6.78 10.62 0.96
C PHE A 149 -6.70 9.38 0.05
N TYR A 150 -6.12 8.28 0.52
CA TYR A 150 -5.99 7.06 -0.30
C TYR A 150 -7.33 6.39 -0.63
N LEU A 151 -8.32 6.49 0.24
CA LEU A 151 -9.67 6.02 -0.04
C LEU A 151 -10.31 6.81 -1.19
N THR A 152 -10.11 8.13 -1.26
CA THR A 152 -10.66 8.97 -2.34
C THR A 152 -9.95 8.74 -3.67
N VAL A 153 -8.63 8.88 -3.73
CA VAL A 153 -7.88 8.68 -4.98
C VAL A 153 -7.95 7.22 -5.48
N GLY A 154 -8.06 6.26 -4.58
CA GLY A 154 -8.25 4.84 -4.91
C GLY A 154 -9.65 4.53 -5.44
N SER A 155 -10.69 5.23 -4.99
CA SER A 155 -12.09 5.01 -5.42
C SER A 155 -12.36 5.51 -6.83
N SER A 156 -11.63 6.52 -7.29
CA SER A 156 -11.77 7.08 -8.64
C SER A 156 -11.62 6.02 -9.75
N ARG A 157 -10.96 4.90 -9.45
CA ARG A 157 -10.81 3.77 -10.37
C ARG A 157 -12.07 2.89 -10.52
N LYS A 158 -13.08 3.05 -9.65
CA LYS A 158 -14.20 2.09 -9.53
C LYS A 158 -15.58 2.68 -9.80
N ASP A 159 -15.68 3.91 -10.26
CA ASP A 159 -16.94 4.66 -10.45
C ASP A 159 -17.85 4.72 -9.19
N ASN A 160 -17.31 4.43 -8.01
CA ASN A 160 -18.02 4.47 -6.75
C ASN A 160 -17.61 5.71 -5.95
N ALA A 161 -18.60 6.46 -5.48
CA ALA A 161 -18.36 7.56 -4.56
C ALA A 161 -17.74 7.06 -3.25
N THR A 162 -16.76 7.81 -2.74
CA THR A 162 -16.18 7.56 -1.42
C THR A 162 -17.20 7.93 -0.34
N PRO A 163 -17.46 7.06 0.65
CA PRO A 163 -18.36 7.39 1.74
C PRO A 163 -17.82 8.52 2.62
N THR A 164 -18.71 9.34 3.17
CA THR A 164 -18.38 10.33 4.20
C THR A 164 -18.51 9.79 5.63
N GLU A 165 -19.05 8.58 5.77
CA GLU A 165 -19.25 7.89 7.04
C GLU A 165 -18.90 6.42 6.90
N TYR A 166 -18.22 5.87 7.92
CA TYR A 166 -17.74 4.50 7.96
C TYR A 166 -18.30 3.80 9.19
N THR A 167 -19.53 3.28 9.07
CA THR A 167 -20.22 2.55 10.15
C THR A 167 -20.09 1.04 10.00
N ASP A 168 -19.73 0.57 8.83
CA ASP A 168 -19.59 -0.85 8.50
C ASP A 168 -18.44 -1.10 7.52
N PHE A 169 -17.89 -2.30 7.57
CA PHE A 169 -16.76 -2.74 6.75
C PHE A 169 -17.07 -4.08 6.07
N PRO A 170 -17.98 -4.08 5.09
CA PRO A 170 -18.50 -5.32 4.47
C PRO A 170 -17.41 -6.13 3.76
N GLN A 171 -16.31 -5.48 3.33
CA GLN A 171 -15.20 -6.19 2.70
C GLN A 171 -14.46 -7.08 3.70
N ILE A 172 -14.36 -6.65 4.96
CA ILE A 172 -13.77 -7.48 6.04
C ILE A 172 -14.63 -8.71 6.29
N ASP A 173 -15.96 -8.56 6.26
CA ASP A 173 -16.88 -9.67 6.46
C ASP A 173 -16.90 -10.68 5.30
N LYS A 174 -16.51 -10.27 4.11
CA LYS A 174 -16.34 -11.15 2.95
C LYS A 174 -15.11 -12.05 3.03
N ILE A 175 -14.13 -11.73 3.88
CA ILE A 175 -12.96 -12.60 4.09
C ILE A 175 -13.42 -13.88 4.77
N ARG A 176 -13.09 -15.02 4.18
CA ARG A 176 -13.47 -16.36 4.64
C ARG A 176 -12.26 -17.15 5.09
N PHE A 177 -12.45 -18.06 6.06
CA PHE A 177 -11.37 -18.89 6.58
C PHE A 177 -10.60 -19.69 5.50
N PRO A 178 -11.23 -20.22 4.42
CA PRO A 178 -10.48 -20.83 3.31
C PRO A 178 -9.43 -19.89 2.67
N GLN A 179 -9.71 -18.58 2.57
CA GLN A 179 -8.74 -17.60 2.07
C GLN A 179 -7.58 -17.41 3.07
N ILE A 180 -7.88 -17.35 4.37
CA ILE A 180 -6.85 -17.33 5.41
C ILE A 180 -5.95 -18.56 5.28
N ARG A 181 -6.55 -19.75 5.17
CA ARG A 181 -5.83 -21.02 5.05
C ARG A 181 -4.93 -21.10 3.82
N SER A 182 -5.39 -20.61 2.68
CA SER A 182 -4.66 -20.72 1.40
C SER A 182 -3.70 -19.58 1.10
N GLN A 183 -3.99 -18.36 1.59
CA GLN A 183 -3.26 -17.16 1.19
C GLN A 183 -2.39 -16.58 2.31
N LEU A 184 -2.75 -16.81 3.58
CA LEU A 184 -2.07 -16.24 4.73
C LEU A 184 -1.25 -17.27 5.51
N LEU A 185 -1.86 -18.36 5.96
CA LEU A 185 -1.17 -19.34 6.81
C LEU A 185 0.12 -19.91 6.20
N PRO A 186 0.22 -20.17 4.87
CA PRO A 186 1.45 -20.69 4.29
C PRO A 186 2.65 -19.75 4.37
N VAL A 187 2.41 -18.44 4.52
CA VAL A 187 3.45 -17.39 4.55
C VAL A 187 3.74 -16.89 5.97
N LEU A 188 3.01 -17.37 6.98
CA LEU A 188 3.30 -17.10 8.37
C LEU A 188 4.39 -18.03 8.92
N ARG A 189 5.10 -17.55 9.93
CA ARG A 189 6.02 -18.41 10.68
C ARG A 189 5.24 -19.53 11.37
N ARG A 190 5.81 -20.74 11.44
CA ARG A 190 5.15 -21.90 12.08
C ARG A 190 4.78 -21.67 13.55
N SER A 191 5.52 -20.81 14.24
CA SER A 191 5.28 -20.45 15.65
C SER A 191 4.22 -19.36 15.80
N GLU A 192 3.75 -18.78 14.70
CA GLU A 192 2.81 -17.66 14.75
C GLU A 192 1.37 -18.16 14.74
N HIS A 193 0.63 -17.77 15.77
CA HIS A 193 -0.79 -18.07 15.87
C HIS A 193 -1.60 -16.83 15.45
N PHE A 194 -2.46 -16.97 14.44
CA PHE A 194 -3.36 -15.92 13.97
C PHE A 194 -4.81 -16.30 14.24
N ASP A 195 -5.43 -15.60 15.19
CA ASP A 195 -6.86 -15.72 15.49
C ASP A 195 -7.64 -14.76 14.58
N PHE A 196 -8.27 -15.33 13.57
CA PHE A 196 -8.97 -14.57 12.53
C PHE A 196 -10.22 -13.83 13.06
N GLU A 197 -11.03 -14.45 13.91
CA GLU A 197 -12.26 -13.83 14.41
C GLU A 197 -11.93 -12.68 15.38
N LYS A 198 -10.91 -12.87 16.21
CA LYS A 198 -10.37 -11.80 17.06
C LYS A 198 -9.84 -10.65 16.20
N ALA A 199 -9.05 -10.95 15.18
CA ALA A 199 -8.50 -9.94 14.27
C ALA A 199 -9.62 -9.14 13.58
N LYS A 200 -10.68 -9.78 13.09
CA LYS A 200 -11.84 -9.10 12.50
C LYS A 200 -12.47 -8.12 13.48
N THR A 201 -12.71 -8.56 14.70
CA THR A 201 -13.36 -7.75 15.73
C THR A 201 -12.52 -6.54 16.09
N GLU A 202 -11.22 -6.73 16.39
CA GLU A 202 -10.33 -5.66 16.81
C GLU A 202 -10.04 -4.66 15.69
N VAL A 203 -9.90 -5.13 14.45
CA VAL A 203 -9.69 -4.25 13.28
C VAL A 203 -10.95 -3.42 13.00
N LYS A 204 -12.14 -4.02 13.03
CA LYS A 204 -13.40 -3.28 12.83
C LYS A 204 -13.62 -2.21 13.91
N ASP A 205 -13.36 -2.55 15.18
CA ASP A 205 -13.45 -1.60 16.29
C ASP A 205 -12.44 -0.45 16.14
N PHE A 206 -11.21 -0.76 15.75
CA PHE A 206 -10.20 0.26 15.49
C PHE A 206 -10.60 1.19 14.33
N LEU A 207 -11.01 0.63 13.19
CA LEU A 207 -11.38 1.42 12.00
C LEU A 207 -12.63 2.27 12.24
N SER A 208 -13.62 1.78 12.98
CA SER A 208 -14.82 2.55 13.31
C SER A 208 -14.50 3.78 14.18
N LYS A 209 -13.48 3.68 15.04
CA LYS A 209 -12.98 4.82 15.83
C LYS A 209 -12.07 5.74 15.02
N LEU A 210 -11.19 5.18 14.20
CA LEU A 210 -10.25 5.94 13.38
C LEU A 210 -10.99 6.79 12.34
N LEU A 211 -11.98 6.22 11.64
CA LEU A 211 -12.65 6.83 10.50
C LEU A 211 -13.91 7.64 10.91
N VAL A 212 -13.92 8.20 12.12
CA VAL A 212 -14.84 9.26 12.49
C VAL A 212 -14.33 10.57 11.87
N LEU A 213 -14.87 10.92 10.70
CA LEU A 213 -14.41 12.07 9.93
C LEU A 213 -14.86 13.39 10.54
N THR A 214 -13.99 14.38 10.54
CA THR A 214 -14.33 15.78 10.83
C THR A 214 -15.16 16.40 9.70
N GLU A 215 -15.80 17.54 9.93
CA GLU A 215 -16.58 18.19 8.87
C GLU A 215 -15.71 18.62 7.68
N SER A 216 -14.48 19.07 7.91
CA SER A 216 -13.53 19.41 6.84
C SER A 216 -13.14 18.18 6.01
N GLU A 217 -12.89 17.03 6.66
CA GLU A 217 -12.60 15.76 5.98
C GLU A 217 -13.81 15.25 5.18
N LYS A 218 -15.03 15.40 5.70
CA LYS A 218 -16.27 15.09 4.97
C LYS A 218 -16.47 16.01 3.76
N GLU A 219 -16.16 17.30 3.92
CA GLU A 219 -16.23 18.26 2.82
C GLU A 219 -15.22 17.91 1.72
N TYR A 220 -13.97 17.58 2.08
CA TYR A 220 -12.99 17.07 1.13
C TYR A 220 -13.54 15.88 0.32
N VAL A 221 -14.15 14.90 0.98
CA VAL A 221 -14.72 13.70 0.31
C VAL A 221 -15.88 14.09 -0.62
N ARG A 222 -16.77 15.03 -0.21
CA ARG A 222 -17.88 15.50 -1.05
C ARG A 222 -17.37 16.20 -2.30
N GLU A 223 -16.44 17.16 -2.13
CA GLU A 223 -15.85 17.91 -3.25
C GLU A 223 -15.10 16.95 -4.22
N PHE A 224 -14.38 15.96 -3.68
CA PHE A 224 -13.72 14.96 -4.52
C PHE A 224 -14.72 14.10 -5.32
N ASN A 225 -15.83 13.68 -4.69
CA ASN A 225 -16.91 12.96 -5.37
C ASN A 225 -17.56 13.83 -6.48
N ASP A 226 -17.61 15.15 -6.28
CA ASP A 226 -18.08 16.12 -7.27
C ASP A 226 -17.00 16.52 -8.30
N LYS A 227 -15.89 15.78 -8.36
CA LYS A 227 -14.76 15.98 -9.27
C LYS A 227 -14.00 17.29 -9.03
N LYS A 228 -13.97 17.75 -7.79
CA LYS A 228 -13.17 18.89 -7.36
C LYS A 228 -12.12 18.40 -6.37
N TYR A 229 -10.88 18.54 -6.73
CA TYR A 229 -9.77 18.14 -5.89
C TYR A 229 -9.23 19.32 -5.10
N ILE A 230 -9.50 19.34 -3.79
CA ILE A 230 -9.13 20.42 -2.86
C ILE A 230 -8.38 19.81 -1.66
N PRO A 231 -7.10 19.43 -1.82
CA PRO A 231 -6.34 18.78 -0.75
C PRO A 231 -6.15 19.66 0.50
N GLU A 232 -6.30 20.96 0.39
CA GLU A 232 -6.25 21.92 1.51
C GLU A 232 -7.36 21.69 2.55
N LEU A 233 -8.47 21.07 2.18
CA LEU A 233 -9.52 20.68 3.13
C LEU A 233 -9.07 19.52 4.04
N LEU A 234 -8.10 18.74 3.59
CA LEU A 234 -7.58 17.57 4.31
C LEU A 234 -6.28 17.87 5.04
N PHE A 235 -5.38 18.65 4.42
CA PHE A 235 -4.07 18.96 4.96
C PHE A 235 -3.83 20.47 5.07
N GLU A 236 -3.43 20.92 6.26
CA GLU A 236 -3.05 22.31 6.52
C GLU A 236 -1.59 22.59 6.12
N ASP A 237 -0.76 21.56 6.10
CA ASP A 237 0.65 21.64 5.73
C ASP A 237 0.81 21.85 4.23
N LYS A 238 1.38 23.00 3.86
CA LYS A 238 1.60 23.39 2.46
C LYS A 238 2.54 22.45 1.71
N GLU A 239 3.51 21.83 2.41
CA GLU A 239 4.40 20.89 1.77
C GLU A 239 3.67 19.59 1.41
N MET A 240 2.83 19.08 2.30
CA MET A 240 1.97 17.93 2.01
C MET A 240 1.04 18.23 0.83
N VAL A 241 0.36 19.36 0.85
CA VAL A 241 -0.53 19.80 -0.24
C VAL A 241 0.22 19.89 -1.57
N ASN A 242 1.41 20.50 -1.58
CA ASN A 242 2.21 20.62 -2.80
C ASN A 242 2.67 19.28 -3.35
N ARG A 243 2.97 18.28 -2.50
CA ARG A 243 3.38 16.94 -2.92
C ARG A 243 2.28 16.19 -3.65
N ILE A 244 1.03 16.39 -3.26
CA ILE A 244 -0.12 15.65 -3.81
C ILE A 244 -0.98 16.48 -4.76
N LYS A 245 -0.65 17.76 -4.97
CA LYS A 245 -1.45 18.70 -5.76
C LYS A 245 -1.78 18.20 -7.17
N PHE A 246 -0.84 17.48 -7.78
CA PHE A 246 -0.97 16.93 -9.14
C PHE A 246 -1.01 15.40 -9.12
N HIS A 247 -1.65 14.83 -8.10
CA HIS A 247 -1.77 13.37 -8.00
C HIS A 247 -2.47 12.81 -9.25
N PRO A 248 -1.90 11.81 -9.94
CA PRO A 248 -2.41 11.33 -11.23
C PRO A 248 -3.83 10.76 -11.21
N MET A 249 -4.30 10.42 -10.00
CA MET A 249 -5.64 9.82 -9.80
C MET A 249 -6.64 10.82 -9.20
N ALA A 250 -6.24 12.07 -9.01
CA ALA A 250 -7.09 13.15 -8.50
C ALA A 250 -7.77 13.94 -9.63
#